data_a0f1039a2af033ba1c1c03486a9b3912
#
_entry.id   a0f1039a2af033ba1c1c03486a9b3912
#
_cell.length_a   1.000
_cell.length_b   1.000
_cell.length_c   1.000
_cell.angle_alpha   90.00
_cell.angle_beta   90.00
_cell.angle_gamma   90.00
#
_symmetry.space_group_name_H-M   'P 1'
#
loop_
_entity.id
_entity.type
_entity.pdbx_description
1 polymer ?
#
loop_
_entity_poly.entity_id
_entity_poly.type
_entity_poly.pdbx_seq_one_letter_code
_entity_poly.pdbx_strand_id
1 'polypeptide(L)'
;MRLLRLFTVLVLAAPPLAAQMPAYPRIPPANGFRVFISTDMDGMGSLVFNREQMAGNEAERYRNTGSPDYWSLYRELLTREVNAAIAGARRGGARSFVVNEGHGGNLFANLLPHQLDTAALLVRGWPKPLVMTTGLDSSAGAMFWLAAHAGPGTPGVMAHAYAFDRVTVNGRWMNETGLNALVAGEYGVPVVLVSGDDVLAQQAREILGPDVVCVVTKIAVGRTAAVTYSPAMVRQMLADSAAVAVRRAMRGEIRPFRLEKPYTVEFDLRRSFPQEYVTATDSITAFRLEKTGDRSYRFVTNDAREMARLFDVIELIVLR
;
A
#
# COMPACT_ATOMS: atom_id res chain seq x y z
N MET A 1 43.67 -58.54 -6.84
CA MET A 1 42.70 -57.97 -5.91
C MET A 1 42.72 -56.46 -6.05
N ARG A 2 41.74 -55.86 -6.75
CA ARG A 2 41.62 -54.38 -6.86
C ARG A 2 40.50 -53.96 -5.91
N LEU A 3 40.82 -53.18 -4.89
CA LEU A 3 39.85 -52.58 -3.97
C LEU A 3 39.08 -51.45 -4.69
N LEU A 4 37.77 -51.63 -4.84
CA LEU A 4 36.86 -50.62 -5.31
C LEU A 4 36.52 -49.70 -4.11
N ARG A 5 36.99 -48.45 -4.13
CA ARG A 5 36.59 -47.45 -3.13
C ARG A 5 35.26 -46.82 -3.56
N LEU A 6 34.19 -47.15 -2.82
CA LEU A 6 32.90 -46.43 -2.93
C LEU A 6 33.08 -45.01 -2.35
N PHE A 7 32.92 -44.01 -3.18
CA PHE A 7 32.74 -42.64 -2.72
C PHE A 7 31.24 -42.39 -2.47
N THR A 8 30.88 -42.28 -1.21
CA THR A 8 29.54 -41.83 -0.82
C THR A 8 29.45 -40.30 -1.02
N VAL A 9 28.74 -39.86 -2.04
CA VAL A 9 28.45 -38.42 -2.25
C VAL A 9 27.32 -38.05 -1.31
N LEU A 10 27.65 -37.29 -0.27
CA LEU A 10 26.66 -36.70 0.63
C LEU A 10 26.03 -35.51 -0.07
N VAL A 11 24.83 -35.68 -0.60
CA VAL A 11 24.01 -34.57 -1.15
C VAL A 11 23.42 -33.81 0.04
N LEU A 12 24.06 -32.74 0.44
CA LEU A 12 23.49 -31.78 1.37
C LEU A 12 22.32 -31.08 0.66
N ALA A 13 21.10 -31.43 1.03
CA ALA A 13 19.92 -30.69 0.58
C ALA A 13 20.03 -29.27 1.10
N ALA A 14 20.15 -28.29 0.20
CA ALA A 14 20.06 -26.88 0.56
C ALA A 14 18.67 -26.61 1.17
N PRO A 15 18.59 -25.87 2.29
CA PRO A 15 17.29 -25.52 2.85
C PRO A 15 16.49 -24.72 1.82
N PRO A 16 15.15 -24.83 1.83
CA PRO A 16 14.31 -24.11 0.88
C PRO A 16 14.55 -22.60 0.99
N LEU A 17 14.53 -21.91 -0.13
CA LEU A 17 14.84 -20.46 -0.26
C LEU A 17 14.08 -19.58 0.75
N ALA A 18 12.89 -20.02 1.18
CA ALA A 18 12.08 -19.37 2.22
C ALA A 18 12.79 -19.24 3.59
N ALA A 19 13.78 -20.12 3.89
CA ALA A 19 14.52 -20.10 5.16
C ALA A 19 15.70 -19.11 5.16
N GLN A 20 16.03 -18.50 4.01
CA GLN A 20 17.19 -17.61 3.85
C GLN A 20 16.81 -16.13 3.65
N MET A 21 15.53 -15.77 3.78
CA MET A 21 15.16 -14.36 3.67
C MET A 21 15.72 -13.59 4.89
N PRO A 22 16.48 -12.51 4.67
CA PRO A 22 16.96 -11.69 5.77
C PRO A 22 15.77 -11.23 6.60
N ALA A 23 15.90 -11.37 7.94
CA ALA A 23 14.94 -10.76 8.84
C ALA A 23 14.85 -9.26 8.49
N TYR A 24 13.66 -8.77 8.22
CA TYR A 24 13.43 -7.34 8.01
C TYR A 24 14.06 -6.55 9.15
N PRO A 25 14.54 -5.32 8.90
CA PRO A 25 15.00 -4.48 9.98
C PRO A 25 13.91 -4.43 11.04
N ARG A 26 14.27 -4.85 12.26
CA ARG A 26 13.30 -4.88 13.35
C ARG A 26 12.89 -3.46 13.65
N ILE A 27 11.61 -3.18 13.49
CA ILE A 27 11.03 -1.95 14.00
C ILE A 27 11.23 -1.97 15.53
N PRO A 28 11.72 -0.89 16.17
CA PRO A 28 11.87 -0.84 17.61
C PRO A 28 10.60 -1.26 18.34
N PRO A 29 10.67 -1.91 19.50
CA PRO A 29 9.49 -2.31 20.26
C PRO A 29 8.50 -1.17 20.45
N ALA A 30 7.20 -1.48 20.40
CA ALA A 30 6.17 -0.48 20.62
C ALA A 30 6.17 -0.03 22.08
N ASN A 31 6.07 1.29 22.29
CA ASN A 31 5.73 1.84 23.59
C ASN A 31 4.21 2.10 23.62
N GLY A 32 3.45 1.14 24.14
CA GLY A 32 1.99 1.20 24.14
C GLY A 32 1.34 0.85 22.80
N PHE A 33 0.11 1.28 22.56
CA PHE A 33 -0.65 0.96 21.36
C PHE A 33 -0.01 1.62 20.14
N ARG A 34 0.42 0.77 19.19
CA ARG A 34 1.05 1.21 17.93
C ARG A 34 0.04 1.29 16.82
N VAL A 35 0.11 2.38 16.04
CA VAL A 35 -0.58 2.50 14.76
C VAL A 35 0.45 2.47 13.64
N PHE A 36 0.26 1.55 12.68
CA PHE A 36 0.94 1.58 11.40
C PHE A 36 0.13 2.45 10.43
N ILE A 37 0.78 3.38 9.75
CA ILE A 37 0.16 4.28 8.78
C ILE A 37 0.84 4.04 7.42
N SER A 38 0.10 3.53 6.45
CA SER A 38 0.53 3.57 5.07
C SER A 38 -0.09 4.77 4.38
N THR A 39 0.72 5.53 3.66
CA THR A 39 0.22 6.67 2.90
C THR A 39 0.38 6.42 1.42
N ASP A 40 -0.69 6.68 0.69
CA ASP A 40 -0.64 6.99 -0.73
C ASP A 40 -0.64 8.53 -0.90
N MET A 41 -0.82 9.03 -2.10
CA MET A 41 -0.95 10.45 -2.41
C MET A 41 -2.19 10.75 -3.25
N ASP A 42 -2.63 9.83 -4.07
CA ASP A 42 -3.70 10.00 -5.05
C ASP A 42 -5.05 10.33 -4.41
N GLY A 43 -5.28 9.84 -3.20
CA GLY A 43 -6.51 10.07 -2.44
C GLY A 43 -6.47 11.27 -1.50
N MET A 44 -5.37 12.03 -1.41
CA MET A 44 -5.34 13.23 -0.57
C MET A 44 -6.36 14.28 -1.05
N GLY A 45 -6.85 15.10 -0.12
CA GLY A 45 -8.00 15.96 -0.37
C GLY A 45 -7.86 16.92 -1.54
N SER A 46 -6.67 17.47 -1.74
CA SER A 46 -6.44 18.53 -2.73
C SER A 46 -5.93 18.05 -4.08
N LEU A 47 -5.56 16.78 -4.20
CA LEU A 47 -4.99 16.21 -5.42
C LEU A 47 -6.07 15.56 -6.29
N VAL A 48 -6.20 15.94 -7.56
CA VAL A 48 -7.24 15.41 -8.47
C VAL A 48 -6.70 14.92 -9.81
N PHE A 49 -5.41 15.18 -10.11
CA PHE A 49 -4.85 14.91 -11.42
C PHE A 49 -3.38 14.51 -11.37
N ASN A 50 -2.99 13.44 -12.07
CA ASN A 50 -1.62 12.89 -12.03
C ASN A 50 -0.51 13.91 -12.36
N ARG A 51 -0.78 14.89 -13.23
CA ARG A 51 0.22 15.91 -13.57
C ARG A 51 0.59 16.82 -12.40
N GLU A 52 -0.28 16.90 -11.40
CA GLU A 52 0.00 17.66 -10.17
C GLU A 52 1.06 16.99 -9.29
N GLN A 53 1.32 15.69 -9.52
CA GLN A 53 2.34 14.92 -8.80
C GLN A 53 3.70 14.87 -9.49
N MET A 54 3.83 15.46 -10.68
CA MET A 54 5.06 15.38 -11.46
C MET A 54 6.21 16.08 -10.78
N ALA A 55 7.33 15.38 -10.65
CA ALA A 55 8.59 15.88 -10.10
C ALA A 55 9.72 15.75 -11.14
N GLY A 56 10.80 16.48 -10.96
CA GLY A 56 11.99 16.39 -11.82
C GLY A 56 11.82 17.02 -13.19
N ASN A 57 12.34 16.37 -14.26
CA ASN A 57 12.39 16.94 -15.62
C ASN A 57 11.00 17.25 -16.21
N GLU A 58 9.95 16.57 -15.77
CA GLU A 58 8.59 16.90 -16.19
C GLU A 58 8.06 18.13 -15.45
N ALA A 59 8.35 18.29 -14.17
CA ALA A 59 8.07 19.53 -13.43
C ALA A 59 8.80 20.73 -14.06
N GLU A 60 9.98 20.54 -14.65
CA GLU A 60 10.76 21.57 -15.32
C GLU A 60 10.10 22.05 -16.60
N ARG A 61 9.42 21.19 -17.37
CA ARG A 61 8.60 21.60 -18.53
C ARG A 61 7.46 22.54 -18.13
N TYR A 62 6.93 22.41 -16.91
CA TYR A 62 5.87 23.29 -16.38
C TYR A 62 6.40 24.50 -15.61
N ARG A 63 7.62 24.45 -15.03
CA ARG A 63 8.27 25.61 -14.40
C ARG A 63 8.47 26.77 -15.38
N ASN A 64 8.82 26.46 -16.64
CA ASN A 64 9.00 27.47 -17.69
C ASN A 64 7.68 28.14 -18.12
N THR A 65 6.52 27.66 -17.63
CA THR A 65 5.20 28.25 -17.87
C THR A 65 4.70 29.07 -16.68
N GLY A 66 5.51 29.25 -15.62
CA GLY A 66 5.11 29.93 -14.39
C GLY A 66 4.18 29.12 -13.48
N SER A 67 4.05 27.82 -13.74
CA SER A 67 3.23 26.91 -12.90
C SER A 67 3.89 26.72 -11.53
N PRO A 68 3.09 26.61 -10.44
CA PRO A 68 3.60 26.32 -9.10
C PRO A 68 4.34 24.97 -9.04
N ASP A 69 5.28 24.82 -8.12
CA ASP A 69 5.84 23.52 -7.75
C ASP A 69 4.81 22.72 -6.95
N TYR A 70 3.86 22.13 -7.64
CA TYR A 70 2.80 21.33 -7.02
C TYR A 70 3.34 20.13 -6.25
N TRP A 71 4.46 19.52 -6.68
CA TRP A 71 5.04 18.39 -5.98
C TRP A 71 5.43 18.75 -4.54
N SER A 72 6.15 19.84 -4.35
CA SER A 72 6.52 20.32 -3.01
C SER A 72 5.29 20.66 -2.18
N LEU A 73 4.30 21.32 -2.76
CA LEU A 73 3.04 21.67 -2.09
C LEU A 73 2.29 20.41 -1.62
N TYR A 74 2.13 19.42 -2.48
CA TYR A 74 1.37 18.22 -2.14
C TYR A 74 2.08 17.34 -1.12
N ARG A 75 3.40 17.27 -1.14
CA ARG A 75 4.18 16.64 -0.06
C ARG A 75 3.94 17.31 1.29
N GLU A 76 3.90 18.63 1.32
CA GLU A 76 3.60 19.38 2.53
C GLU A 76 2.17 19.09 3.01
N LEU A 77 1.19 19.17 2.13
CA LEU A 77 -0.21 18.90 2.48
C LEU A 77 -0.41 17.47 2.98
N LEU A 78 0.18 16.48 2.32
CA LEU A 78 0.13 15.08 2.75
C LEU A 78 0.78 14.89 4.13
N THR A 79 1.96 15.50 4.37
CA THR A 79 2.63 15.45 5.67
C THR A 79 1.74 16.02 6.77
N ARG A 80 1.04 17.12 6.49
CA ARG A 80 0.09 17.73 7.43
C ARG A 80 -1.16 16.85 7.66
N GLU A 81 -1.66 16.13 6.65
CA GLU A 81 -2.75 15.15 6.80
C GLU A 81 -2.31 13.99 7.69
N VAL A 82 -1.11 13.44 7.47
CA VAL A 82 -0.53 12.37 8.30
C VAL A 82 -0.37 12.82 9.76
N ASN A 83 0.18 14.01 9.98
CA ASN A 83 0.34 14.57 11.31
C ASN A 83 -1.01 14.79 12.03
N ALA A 84 -2.04 15.19 11.29
CA ALA A 84 -3.38 15.33 11.84
C ALA A 84 -3.96 13.96 12.27
N ALA A 85 -3.76 12.91 11.46
CA ALA A 85 -4.15 11.55 11.82
C ALA A 85 -3.38 11.04 13.04
N ILE A 86 -2.06 11.30 13.14
CA ILE A 86 -1.25 10.97 14.32
C ILE A 86 -1.77 11.69 15.57
N ALA A 87 -2.03 12.99 15.48
CA ALA A 87 -2.57 13.78 16.59
C ALA A 87 -3.92 13.24 17.07
N GLY A 88 -4.81 12.87 16.13
CA GLY A 88 -6.07 12.21 16.42
C GLY A 88 -5.88 10.85 17.08
N ALA A 89 -5.02 10.02 16.52
CA ALA A 89 -4.71 8.69 17.07
C ALA A 89 -4.17 8.76 18.51
N ARG A 90 -3.34 9.75 18.84
CA ARG A 90 -2.91 10.02 20.24
C ARG A 90 -4.09 10.32 21.15
N ARG A 91 -5.05 11.16 20.71
CA ARG A 91 -6.28 11.41 21.47
C ARG A 91 -7.12 10.15 21.64
N GLY A 92 -6.98 9.19 20.70
CA GLY A 92 -7.60 7.87 20.78
C GLY A 92 -6.91 6.89 21.72
N GLY A 93 -5.66 7.16 22.14
CA GLY A 93 -4.87 6.32 23.04
C GLY A 93 -3.60 5.71 22.43
N ALA A 94 -3.31 5.94 21.14
CA ALA A 94 -2.07 5.48 20.52
C ALA A 94 -0.84 6.21 21.07
N ARG A 95 0.30 5.52 21.10
CA ARG A 95 1.54 6.04 21.68
C ARG A 95 2.75 5.91 20.73
N SER A 96 2.67 5.05 19.74
CA SER A 96 3.76 4.69 18.85
C SER A 96 3.25 4.66 17.41
N PHE A 97 4.06 5.14 16.47
CA PHE A 97 3.65 5.26 15.06
C PHE A 97 4.76 4.78 14.15
N VAL A 98 4.39 4.03 13.13
CA VAL A 98 5.23 3.71 11.99
C VAL A 98 4.52 4.22 10.75
N VAL A 99 5.15 5.08 9.98
CA VAL A 99 4.61 5.68 8.76
C VAL A 99 5.39 5.15 7.57
N ASN A 100 4.70 4.59 6.60
CA ASN A 100 5.29 4.13 5.35
C ASN A 100 4.83 5.00 4.19
N GLU A 101 5.80 5.51 3.42
CA GLU A 101 5.54 6.20 2.16
C GLU A 101 5.18 5.18 1.09
N GLY A 102 3.92 5.13 0.63
CA GLY A 102 3.39 4.09 -0.26
C GLY A 102 3.22 4.51 -1.71
N HIS A 103 3.21 5.81 -2.03
CA HIS A 103 3.01 6.28 -3.39
C HIS A 103 4.27 6.17 -4.24
N GLY A 104 4.16 5.58 -5.45
CA GLY A 104 5.30 5.27 -6.31
C GLY A 104 6.02 6.49 -6.90
N GLY A 105 5.40 7.67 -6.88
CA GLY A 105 6.00 8.89 -7.38
C GLY A 105 7.30 9.27 -6.64
N ASN A 106 8.29 9.73 -7.40
CA ASN A 106 9.58 10.21 -6.90
C ASN A 106 10.26 9.22 -5.91
N LEU A 107 10.31 7.95 -6.29
CA LEU A 107 10.95 6.87 -5.51
C LEU A 107 10.46 6.80 -4.05
N PHE A 108 9.15 6.93 -3.84
CA PHE A 108 8.54 6.86 -2.51
C PHE A 108 9.08 7.91 -1.53
N ALA A 109 9.32 9.13 -2.01
CA ALA A 109 9.71 10.28 -1.19
C ALA A 109 8.53 11.26 -1.04
N ASN A 110 7.40 10.77 -0.53
CA ASN A 110 6.11 11.48 -0.55
C ASN A 110 5.92 12.46 0.60
N LEU A 111 6.63 12.28 1.71
CA LEU A 111 6.51 13.12 2.90
C LEU A 111 7.72 14.05 3.07
N LEU A 112 7.58 15.03 3.95
CA LEU A 112 8.64 15.91 4.40
C LEU A 112 9.12 15.47 5.79
N PRO A 113 10.25 14.72 5.90
CA PRO A 113 10.68 14.13 7.17
C PRO A 113 10.89 15.14 8.28
N HIS A 114 11.36 16.34 7.95
CA HIS A 114 11.60 17.42 8.91
C HIS A 114 10.32 18.07 9.45
N GLN A 115 9.16 17.77 8.85
CA GLN A 115 7.84 18.23 9.31
C GLN A 115 6.99 17.09 9.89
N LEU A 116 7.46 15.83 9.78
CA LEU A 116 6.73 14.69 10.31
C LEU A 116 6.78 14.71 11.84
N ASP A 117 5.70 14.25 12.46
CA ASP A 117 5.58 14.11 13.91
C ASP A 117 6.76 13.31 14.50
N THR A 118 7.36 13.82 15.57
CA THR A 118 8.58 13.28 16.18
C THR A 118 8.42 11.88 16.80
N ALA A 119 7.20 11.42 17.05
CA ALA A 119 6.94 10.06 17.53
C ALA A 119 6.79 9.04 16.39
N ALA A 120 6.88 9.46 15.13
CA ALA A 120 6.75 8.58 13.98
C ALA A 120 8.12 8.05 13.53
N LEU A 121 8.19 6.73 13.32
CA LEU A 121 9.26 6.12 12.55
C LEU A 121 8.86 6.14 11.08
N LEU A 122 9.73 6.64 10.20
CA LEU A 122 9.45 6.77 8.77
C LEU A 122 10.13 5.65 7.97
N VAL A 123 9.32 4.88 7.24
CA VAL A 123 9.78 3.91 6.24
C VAL A 123 9.67 4.56 4.87
N ARG A 124 10.81 4.80 4.21
CA ARG A 124 10.85 5.49 2.91
C ARG A 124 11.84 4.88 1.94
N GLY A 125 11.75 5.32 0.70
CA GLY A 125 12.61 4.87 -0.39
C GLY A 125 12.08 3.60 -1.06
N TRP A 126 12.79 3.12 -2.06
CA TRP A 126 12.41 1.97 -2.87
C TRP A 126 13.65 1.30 -3.45
N PRO A 127 13.68 -0.04 -3.66
CA PRO A 127 12.58 -0.99 -3.46
C PRO A 127 12.31 -1.33 -1.99
N LYS A 128 11.08 -1.68 -1.69
CA LYS A 128 10.62 -2.10 -0.36
C LYS A 128 9.87 -3.43 -0.46
N PRO A 129 10.28 -4.47 0.28
CA PRO A 129 9.84 -5.86 0.03
C PRO A 129 8.34 -6.16 0.24
N LEU A 130 7.58 -5.27 0.84
CA LEU A 130 6.13 -5.37 0.97
C LEU A 130 5.44 -4.07 0.54
N VAL A 131 6.12 -3.28 -0.28
CA VAL A 131 5.65 -2.00 -0.84
C VAL A 131 4.94 -1.14 0.21
N MET A 132 3.63 -1.07 0.12
CA MET A 132 2.78 -0.23 0.96
C MET A 132 2.61 -0.74 2.40
N THR A 133 2.99 -1.99 2.69
CA THR A 133 2.94 -2.57 4.04
C THR A 133 4.32 -2.80 4.65
N THR A 134 5.40 -2.31 4.02
CA THR A 134 6.74 -2.40 4.58
C THR A 134 6.84 -1.65 5.91
N GLY A 135 7.32 -2.34 6.94
CA GLY A 135 7.38 -1.82 8.31
C GLY A 135 6.17 -2.19 9.18
N LEU A 136 5.17 -2.87 8.62
CA LEU A 136 4.08 -3.46 9.38
C LEU A 136 4.53 -4.79 9.99
N ASP A 137 4.23 -4.98 11.26
CA ASP A 137 4.41 -6.23 11.99
C ASP A 137 3.31 -6.44 13.04
N SER A 138 3.32 -7.57 13.73
CA SER A 138 2.33 -7.92 14.76
C SER A 138 2.37 -7.05 16.03
N SER A 139 3.31 -6.13 16.15
CA SER A 139 3.35 -5.15 17.24
C SER A 139 2.40 -3.97 17.01
N ALA A 140 1.88 -3.80 15.79
CA ALA A 140 0.85 -2.82 15.50
C ALA A 140 -0.52 -3.33 15.97
N GLY A 141 -1.26 -2.47 16.67
CA GLY A 141 -2.64 -2.76 17.08
C GLY A 141 -3.68 -2.28 16.05
N ALA A 142 -3.28 -1.44 15.09
CA ALA A 142 -4.15 -0.93 14.05
C ALA A 142 -3.33 -0.45 12.84
N MET A 143 -3.96 -0.48 11.65
CA MET A 143 -3.45 0.12 10.44
C MET A 143 -4.38 1.23 9.96
N PHE A 144 -3.80 2.36 9.60
CA PHE A 144 -4.45 3.42 8.81
C PHE A 144 -3.97 3.34 7.37
N TRP A 145 -4.91 3.47 6.44
CA TRP A 145 -4.67 3.54 5.02
C TRP A 145 -5.07 4.94 4.53
N LEU A 146 -4.09 5.85 4.40
CA LEU A 146 -4.35 7.26 4.18
C LEU A 146 -4.07 7.69 2.74
N ALA A 147 -4.86 8.65 2.29
CA ALA A 147 -4.74 9.26 0.96
C ALA A 147 -4.78 8.25 -0.19
N ALA A 148 -5.55 7.19 -0.02
CA ALA A 148 -5.71 6.11 -0.98
C ALA A 148 -6.77 6.44 -2.05
N HIS A 149 -6.75 5.73 -3.14
CA HIS A 149 -7.64 5.90 -4.28
C HIS A 149 -8.52 4.68 -4.49
N ALA A 150 -9.60 4.85 -5.28
CA ALA A 150 -10.47 3.76 -5.70
C ALA A 150 -9.77 2.79 -6.66
N GLY A 151 -10.27 1.58 -6.77
CA GLY A 151 -9.72 0.54 -7.63
C GLY A 151 -10.00 0.75 -9.12
N PRO A 152 -9.29 0.00 -9.99
CA PRO A 152 -9.38 0.16 -11.43
C PRO A 152 -10.78 -0.10 -11.98
N GLY A 153 -11.11 0.56 -13.09
CA GLY A 153 -12.39 0.41 -13.77
C GLY A 153 -13.57 1.14 -13.10
N THR A 154 -13.32 1.99 -12.09
CA THR A 154 -14.33 2.72 -11.34
C THR A 154 -14.22 4.24 -11.55
N PRO A 155 -15.28 5.02 -11.25
CA PRO A 155 -15.30 6.46 -11.50
C PRO A 155 -14.52 7.29 -10.46
N GLY A 156 -13.81 6.65 -9.52
CA GLY A 156 -13.00 7.34 -8.51
C GLY A 156 -11.85 8.15 -9.12
N VAL A 157 -11.42 9.16 -8.38
CA VAL A 157 -10.31 10.04 -8.79
C VAL A 157 -9.03 9.21 -8.88
N MET A 158 -8.36 9.27 -10.02
CA MET A 158 -7.11 8.54 -10.32
C MET A 158 -7.18 7.02 -10.05
N ALA A 159 -8.38 6.44 -10.08
CA ALA A 159 -8.64 5.04 -9.75
C ALA A 159 -7.75 4.06 -10.53
N HIS A 160 -7.00 3.21 -9.82
CA HIS A 160 -6.13 2.18 -10.37
C HIS A 160 -5.81 1.10 -9.31
N ALA A 161 -4.93 0.14 -9.60
CA ALA A 161 -4.32 -0.73 -8.61
C ALA A 161 -2.95 -1.17 -9.12
N TYR A 162 -1.86 -0.72 -8.51
CA TYR A 162 -0.50 -1.06 -8.92
C TYR A 162 -0.32 -1.03 -10.45
N ALA A 163 0.33 -2.05 -11.00
CA ALA A 163 0.52 -2.27 -12.44
C ALA A 163 -0.67 -2.98 -13.13
N PHE A 164 -1.86 -3.05 -12.50
CA PHE A 164 -2.93 -3.95 -12.93
C PHE A 164 -4.21 -3.22 -13.35
N ASP A 165 -4.87 -3.75 -14.38
CA ASP A 165 -6.24 -3.37 -14.75
C ASP A 165 -7.30 -4.12 -13.93
N ARG A 166 -6.95 -5.29 -13.39
CA ARG A 166 -7.81 -6.12 -12.53
C ARG A 166 -6.96 -6.95 -11.58
N VAL A 167 -7.43 -7.09 -10.35
CA VAL A 167 -6.92 -8.09 -9.38
C VAL A 167 -8.09 -8.76 -8.70
N THR A 168 -8.02 -10.08 -8.54
CA THR A 168 -8.95 -10.84 -7.70
C THR A 168 -8.18 -11.75 -6.74
N VAL A 169 -8.75 -11.99 -5.58
CA VAL A 169 -8.28 -13.00 -4.63
C VAL A 169 -9.44 -13.89 -4.26
N ASN A 170 -9.31 -15.19 -4.53
CA ASN A 170 -10.39 -16.18 -4.38
C ASN A 170 -11.67 -15.75 -5.12
N GLY A 171 -11.52 -15.23 -6.35
CA GLY A 171 -12.61 -14.73 -7.19
C GLY A 171 -13.22 -13.39 -6.74
N ARG A 172 -12.84 -12.82 -5.60
CA ARG A 172 -13.29 -11.49 -5.16
C ARG A 172 -12.41 -10.41 -5.79
N TRP A 173 -13.05 -9.43 -6.39
CA TRP A 173 -12.35 -8.23 -6.85
C TRP A 173 -11.71 -7.49 -5.69
N MET A 174 -10.47 -7.02 -5.88
CA MET A 174 -9.70 -6.29 -4.90
C MET A 174 -9.13 -5.00 -5.48
N ASN A 175 -9.17 -3.95 -4.70
CA ASN A 175 -8.35 -2.76 -4.87
C ASN A 175 -7.14 -2.81 -3.91
N GLU A 176 -6.28 -1.83 -3.94
CA GLU A 176 -5.10 -1.77 -3.06
C GLU A 176 -5.46 -1.81 -1.58
N THR A 177 -6.59 -1.20 -1.18
CA THR A 177 -7.09 -1.28 0.20
C THR A 177 -7.31 -2.73 0.63
N GLY A 178 -7.97 -3.53 -0.19
CA GLY A 178 -8.23 -4.95 0.11
C GLY A 178 -6.96 -5.79 0.10
N LEU A 179 -6.07 -5.58 -0.87
CA LEU A 179 -4.80 -6.29 -0.98
C LEU A 179 -3.89 -6.02 0.23
N ASN A 180 -3.74 -4.76 0.63
CA ASN A 180 -2.94 -4.38 1.78
C ASN A 180 -3.58 -4.78 3.12
N ALA A 181 -4.91 -4.76 3.21
CA ALA A 181 -5.63 -5.28 4.37
C ALA A 181 -5.46 -6.79 4.55
N LEU A 182 -5.35 -7.55 3.45
CA LEU A 182 -5.07 -8.98 3.52
C LEU A 182 -3.66 -9.24 4.06
N VAL A 183 -2.66 -8.45 3.64
CA VAL A 183 -1.31 -8.50 4.23
C VAL A 183 -1.32 -8.13 5.72
N ALA A 184 -2.06 -7.08 6.09
CA ALA A 184 -2.21 -6.70 7.50
C ALA A 184 -2.88 -7.81 8.33
N GLY A 185 -3.83 -8.53 7.74
CA GLY A 185 -4.49 -9.70 8.31
C GLY A 185 -3.53 -10.85 8.66
N GLU A 186 -2.43 -11.04 7.89
CA GLU A 186 -1.38 -12.03 8.22
C GLU A 186 -0.66 -11.71 9.54
N TYR A 187 -0.54 -10.44 9.87
CA TYR A 187 0.01 -9.98 11.14
C TYR A 187 -1.03 -9.86 12.26
N GLY A 188 -2.31 -10.14 11.98
CA GLY A 188 -3.41 -9.93 12.92
C GLY A 188 -3.79 -8.47 13.14
N VAL A 189 -3.42 -7.57 12.24
CA VAL A 189 -3.62 -6.12 12.35
C VAL A 189 -4.86 -5.70 11.54
N PRO A 190 -5.87 -5.07 12.16
CA PRO A 190 -7.02 -4.54 11.45
C PRO A 190 -6.69 -3.23 10.72
N VAL A 191 -7.21 -3.04 9.50
CA VAL A 191 -7.31 -1.73 8.87
C VAL A 191 -8.53 -1.03 9.46
N VAL A 192 -8.30 0.03 10.20
CA VAL A 192 -9.36 0.68 11.00
C VAL A 192 -9.77 2.06 10.49
N LEU A 193 -8.90 2.70 9.67
CA LEU A 193 -9.16 3.98 9.04
C LEU A 193 -8.70 3.94 7.59
N VAL A 194 -9.56 4.40 6.69
CA VAL A 194 -9.26 4.59 5.26
C VAL A 194 -9.64 6.02 4.88
N SER A 195 -8.77 6.74 4.15
CA SER A 195 -9.09 8.07 3.62
C SER A 195 -8.82 8.16 2.13
N GLY A 196 -9.73 8.81 1.42
CA GLY A 196 -9.69 9.03 -0.02
C GLY A 196 -11.00 9.62 -0.54
N ASP A 197 -11.36 9.36 -1.78
CA ASP A 197 -12.63 9.83 -2.32
C ASP A 197 -13.83 8.99 -1.83
N ASP A 198 -15.04 9.42 -2.18
CA ASP A 198 -16.31 8.76 -1.82
C ASP A 198 -16.43 7.36 -2.45
N VAL A 199 -15.89 7.16 -3.66
CA VAL A 199 -15.88 5.84 -4.34
C VAL A 199 -15.01 4.87 -3.57
N LEU A 200 -13.79 5.27 -3.16
CA LEU A 200 -12.95 4.46 -2.29
C LEU A 200 -13.63 4.13 -0.98
N ALA A 201 -14.28 5.11 -0.34
CA ALA A 201 -14.95 4.91 0.94
C ALA A 201 -16.06 3.86 0.84
N GLN A 202 -16.81 3.83 -0.27
CA GLN A 202 -17.76 2.77 -0.55
C GLN A 202 -17.06 1.40 -0.69
N GLN A 203 -16.04 1.31 -1.54
CA GLN A 203 -15.28 0.08 -1.78
C GLN A 203 -14.63 -0.46 -0.50
N ALA A 204 -14.09 0.42 0.34
CA ALA A 204 -13.49 0.02 1.61
C ALA A 204 -14.53 -0.66 2.52
N ARG A 205 -15.77 -0.14 2.60
CA ARG A 205 -16.84 -0.78 3.38
C ARG A 205 -17.32 -2.10 2.76
N GLU A 206 -17.36 -2.21 1.44
CA GLU A 206 -17.73 -3.44 0.74
C GLU A 206 -16.68 -4.56 0.95
N ILE A 207 -15.39 -4.22 1.00
CA ILE A 207 -14.29 -5.17 1.15
C ILE A 207 -14.04 -5.50 2.62
N LEU A 208 -13.89 -4.50 3.48
CA LEU A 208 -13.46 -4.65 4.88
C LEU A 208 -14.62 -4.78 5.87
N GLY A 209 -15.83 -4.45 5.42
CA GLY A 209 -17.03 -4.41 6.26
C GLY A 209 -17.41 -2.99 6.72
N PRO A 210 -18.63 -2.82 7.27
CA PRO A 210 -19.20 -1.51 7.60
C PRO A 210 -18.52 -0.83 8.79
N ASP A 211 -17.73 -1.56 9.54
CA ASP A 211 -17.08 -1.07 10.77
C ASP A 211 -15.82 -0.24 10.51
N VAL A 212 -15.23 -0.31 9.32
CA VAL A 212 -14.07 0.51 8.95
C VAL A 212 -14.46 2.00 8.98
N VAL A 213 -13.62 2.82 9.61
CA VAL A 213 -13.81 4.27 9.61
C VAL A 213 -13.30 4.84 8.30
N CYS A 214 -14.17 5.51 7.54
CA CYS A 214 -13.80 6.13 6.28
C CYS A 214 -13.85 7.66 6.39
N VAL A 215 -12.82 8.35 5.88
CA VAL A 215 -12.74 9.79 5.74
C VAL A 215 -12.80 10.13 4.26
N VAL A 216 -13.92 10.71 3.83
CA VAL A 216 -14.08 11.21 2.45
C VAL A 216 -13.37 12.56 2.35
N THR A 217 -12.23 12.59 1.68
CA THR A 217 -11.39 13.80 1.52
C THR A 217 -11.80 14.64 0.32
N LYS A 218 -12.50 14.04 -0.64
CA LYS A 218 -13.06 14.64 -1.86
C LYS A 218 -14.17 13.78 -2.42
N ILE A 219 -15.04 14.35 -3.23
CA ILE A 219 -16.13 13.67 -3.92
C ILE A 219 -15.78 13.58 -5.40
N ALA A 220 -15.74 12.39 -5.95
CA ALA A 220 -15.38 12.18 -7.35
C ALA A 220 -16.45 12.74 -8.29
N VAL A 221 -16.05 13.56 -9.25
CA VAL A 221 -16.88 13.98 -10.41
C VAL A 221 -16.48 13.14 -11.64
N GLY A 222 -15.29 12.57 -11.60
CA GLY A 222 -14.70 11.70 -12.60
C GLY A 222 -13.25 11.41 -12.25
N ARG A 223 -12.53 10.72 -13.14
CA ARG A 223 -11.16 10.28 -12.86
C ARG A 223 -10.14 11.41 -12.64
N THR A 224 -10.43 12.62 -13.11
CA THR A 224 -9.54 13.79 -13.08
C THR A 224 -10.24 15.06 -12.64
N ALA A 225 -11.38 14.93 -11.93
CA ALA A 225 -12.14 16.04 -11.40
C ALA A 225 -12.84 15.62 -10.10
N ALA A 226 -12.90 16.52 -9.14
CA ALA A 226 -13.57 16.29 -7.87
C ALA A 226 -14.10 17.59 -7.26
N VAL A 227 -15.09 17.46 -6.37
CA VAL A 227 -15.39 18.49 -5.36
C VAL A 227 -14.49 18.22 -4.15
N THR A 228 -13.63 19.16 -3.81
CA THR A 228 -12.64 19.00 -2.73
C THR A 228 -13.02 19.81 -1.50
N TYR A 229 -12.74 19.26 -0.32
CA TYR A 229 -12.76 20.01 0.92
C TYR A 229 -11.47 20.84 1.08
N SER A 230 -11.52 21.91 1.86
CA SER A 230 -10.29 22.65 2.16
C SER A 230 -9.30 21.75 2.93
N PRO A 231 -7.97 21.93 2.74
CA PRO A 231 -6.98 21.14 3.48
C PRO A 231 -7.13 21.23 5.01
N ALA A 232 -7.65 22.34 5.53
CA ALA A 232 -7.92 22.49 6.96
C ALA A 232 -9.07 21.56 7.41
N MET A 233 -10.16 21.50 6.63
CA MET A 233 -11.30 20.63 6.92
C MET A 233 -10.88 19.15 6.84
N VAL A 234 -10.12 18.76 5.82
CA VAL A 234 -9.62 17.37 5.69
C VAL A 234 -8.79 16.98 6.91
N ARG A 235 -7.88 17.82 7.36
CA ARG A 235 -7.08 17.57 8.57
C ARG A 235 -7.95 17.43 9.83
N GLN A 236 -8.99 18.22 9.97
CA GLN A 236 -9.91 18.11 11.10
C GLN A 236 -10.65 16.77 11.07
N MET A 237 -11.22 16.40 9.90
CA MET A 237 -11.90 15.12 9.73
C MET A 237 -10.98 13.93 10.02
N LEU A 238 -9.73 13.96 9.52
CA LEU A 238 -8.73 12.93 9.79
C LEU A 238 -8.42 12.81 11.28
N ALA A 239 -8.20 13.93 11.95
CA ALA A 239 -7.88 13.93 13.38
C ALA A 239 -9.02 13.38 14.24
N ASP A 240 -10.26 13.74 13.95
CA ASP A 240 -11.42 13.27 14.71
C ASP A 240 -11.71 11.79 14.44
N SER A 241 -11.65 11.39 13.16
CA SER A 241 -11.86 10.00 12.76
C SER A 241 -10.78 9.07 13.26
N ALA A 242 -9.50 9.50 13.27
CA ALA A 242 -8.40 8.71 13.80
C ALA A 242 -8.54 8.43 15.30
N ALA A 243 -9.03 9.40 16.08
CA ALA A 243 -9.33 9.19 17.49
C ALA A 243 -10.43 8.15 17.72
N VAL A 244 -11.47 8.16 16.89
CA VAL A 244 -12.56 7.15 16.92
C VAL A 244 -12.01 5.78 16.52
N ALA A 245 -11.27 5.71 15.40
CA ALA A 245 -10.73 4.46 14.87
C ALA A 245 -9.83 3.74 15.87
N VAL A 246 -8.91 4.47 16.55
CA VAL A 246 -8.04 3.88 17.57
C VAL A 246 -8.85 3.35 18.75
N ARG A 247 -9.81 4.12 19.28
CA ARG A 247 -10.66 3.64 20.39
C ARG A 247 -11.44 2.38 20.02
N ARG A 248 -11.98 2.30 18.81
CA ARG A 248 -12.70 1.11 18.29
C ARG A 248 -11.74 -0.08 18.14
N ALA A 249 -10.53 0.14 17.61
CA ALA A 249 -9.50 -0.88 17.52
C ALA A 249 -9.11 -1.44 18.90
N MET A 250 -8.88 -0.56 19.88
CA MET A 250 -8.53 -0.98 21.25
C MET A 250 -9.64 -1.79 21.94
N ARG A 251 -10.91 -1.58 21.56
CA ARG A 251 -12.05 -2.39 22.04
C ARG A 251 -12.29 -3.66 21.22
N GLY A 252 -11.48 -3.90 20.15
CA GLY A 252 -11.64 -5.08 19.29
C GLY A 252 -12.88 -5.05 18.40
N GLU A 253 -13.48 -3.87 18.17
CA GLU A 253 -14.69 -3.72 17.35
C GLU A 253 -14.42 -3.90 15.85
N ILE A 254 -13.18 -3.63 15.40
CA ILE A 254 -12.78 -3.81 14.00
C ILE A 254 -11.80 -4.97 13.95
N ARG A 255 -12.13 -5.97 13.14
CA ARG A 255 -11.33 -7.19 13.05
C ARG A 255 -10.37 -7.15 11.87
N PRO A 256 -9.22 -7.87 11.94
CA PRO A 256 -8.34 -8.05 10.80
C PRO A 256 -9.09 -8.68 9.61
N PHE A 257 -8.90 -8.13 8.42
CA PHE A 257 -9.46 -8.68 7.19
C PHE A 257 -8.75 -9.99 6.84
N ARG A 258 -9.52 -11.03 6.55
CA ARG A 258 -9.00 -12.35 6.19
C ARG A 258 -9.88 -13.01 5.14
N LEU A 259 -9.26 -13.82 4.30
CA LEU A 259 -9.92 -14.75 3.39
C LEU A 259 -9.48 -16.19 3.71
N GLU A 260 -10.21 -17.15 3.19
CA GLU A 260 -9.82 -18.56 3.31
C GLU A 260 -8.55 -18.84 2.50
N LYS A 261 -7.68 -19.69 3.04
CA LYS A 261 -6.45 -20.13 2.39
C LYS A 261 -6.69 -21.48 1.69
N PRO A 262 -5.99 -21.78 0.60
CA PRO A 262 -4.98 -20.94 -0.08
C PRO A 262 -5.62 -19.75 -0.80
N TYR A 263 -4.83 -18.69 -0.99
CA TYR A 263 -5.23 -17.55 -1.83
C TYR A 263 -4.93 -17.86 -3.28
N THR A 264 -5.95 -17.90 -4.11
CA THR A 264 -5.83 -17.88 -5.57
C THR A 264 -5.87 -16.42 -6.01
N VAL A 265 -4.73 -15.90 -6.45
CA VAL A 265 -4.56 -14.53 -6.89
C VAL A 265 -4.54 -14.50 -8.41
N GLU A 266 -5.43 -13.74 -9.02
CA GLU A 266 -5.47 -13.53 -10.47
C GLU A 266 -5.37 -12.02 -10.75
N PHE A 267 -4.57 -11.67 -11.76
CA PHE A 267 -4.41 -10.27 -12.15
C PHE A 267 -4.17 -10.12 -13.65
N ASP A 268 -4.57 -8.95 -14.16
CA ASP A 268 -4.33 -8.54 -15.53
C ASP A 268 -3.39 -7.34 -15.53
N LEU A 269 -2.23 -7.44 -16.21
CA LEU A 269 -1.33 -6.30 -16.42
C LEU A 269 -2.04 -5.22 -17.23
N ARG A 270 -1.74 -3.95 -16.91
CA ARG A 270 -2.32 -2.80 -17.62
C ARG A 270 -2.13 -2.92 -19.12
N ARG A 271 -3.22 -2.72 -19.87
CA ARG A 271 -3.20 -2.73 -21.34
C ARG A 271 -2.35 -1.60 -21.94
N SER A 272 -2.19 -0.50 -21.19
CA SER A 272 -1.34 0.63 -21.60
C SER A 272 0.16 0.32 -21.54
N PHE A 273 0.57 -0.79 -20.89
CA PHE A 273 1.98 -1.15 -20.81
C PHE A 273 2.48 -1.78 -22.11
N PRO A 274 3.72 -1.48 -22.54
CA PRO A 274 4.37 -2.14 -23.65
C PRO A 274 4.45 -3.67 -23.50
N GLN A 275 4.60 -4.38 -24.62
CA GLN A 275 4.67 -5.85 -24.62
C GLN A 275 5.91 -6.38 -23.89
N GLU A 276 6.98 -5.60 -23.82
CA GLU A 276 8.22 -5.92 -23.12
C GLU A 276 7.98 -6.20 -21.64
N TYR A 277 7.02 -5.53 -20.99
CA TYR A 277 6.66 -5.78 -19.58
C TYR A 277 5.94 -7.14 -19.41
N VAL A 278 5.14 -7.54 -20.39
CA VAL A 278 4.55 -8.89 -20.41
C VAL A 278 5.64 -9.94 -20.51
N THR A 279 6.59 -9.76 -21.45
CA THR A 279 7.72 -10.67 -21.63
C THR A 279 8.59 -10.77 -20.37
N ALA A 280 8.85 -9.65 -19.70
CA ALA A 280 9.61 -9.63 -18.45
C ALA A 280 8.84 -10.34 -17.32
N THR A 281 7.51 -10.13 -17.24
CA THR A 281 6.66 -10.83 -16.26
C THR A 281 6.61 -12.33 -16.53
N ASP A 282 6.56 -12.76 -17.79
CA ASP A 282 6.65 -14.17 -18.18
C ASP A 282 7.95 -14.85 -17.70
N SER A 283 9.01 -14.06 -17.48
CA SER A 283 10.31 -14.56 -17.00
C SER A 283 10.38 -14.75 -15.48
N ILE A 284 9.34 -14.36 -14.71
CA ILE A 284 9.31 -14.52 -13.27
C ILE A 284 9.03 -15.98 -12.90
N THR A 285 10.04 -16.70 -12.43
CA THR A 285 9.92 -18.11 -12.05
C THR A 285 9.77 -18.34 -10.54
N ALA A 286 10.13 -17.35 -9.73
CA ALA A 286 10.25 -17.50 -8.28
C ALA A 286 8.90 -17.77 -7.55
N PHE A 287 7.77 -17.41 -8.15
CA PHE A 287 6.43 -17.48 -7.52
C PHE A 287 5.52 -18.53 -8.14
N ARG A 288 6.01 -19.38 -9.05
CA ARG A 288 5.17 -20.33 -9.81
C ARG A 288 4.00 -19.63 -10.51
N LEU A 289 4.27 -18.51 -11.13
CA LEU A 289 3.30 -17.68 -11.84
C LEU A 289 2.82 -18.45 -13.09
N GLU A 290 1.52 -18.63 -13.21
CA GLU A 290 0.87 -19.27 -14.36
C GLU A 290 0.29 -18.16 -15.26
N LYS A 291 0.65 -18.17 -16.54
CA LYS A 291 0.04 -17.31 -17.55
C LYS A 291 -1.30 -17.91 -17.98
N THR A 292 -2.38 -17.16 -17.80
CA THR A 292 -3.76 -17.60 -18.12
C THR A 292 -4.37 -16.88 -19.32
N GLY A 293 -3.69 -15.87 -19.86
CA GLY A 293 -4.07 -15.09 -21.04
C GLY A 293 -2.93 -14.22 -21.52
N ASP A 294 -3.16 -13.38 -22.53
CA ASP A 294 -2.11 -12.53 -23.11
C ASP A 294 -1.39 -11.66 -22.07
N ARG A 295 -2.15 -11.14 -21.11
CA ARG A 295 -1.69 -10.25 -20.01
C ARG A 295 -2.19 -10.70 -18.66
N SER A 296 -2.80 -11.90 -18.59
CA SER A 296 -3.45 -12.43 -17.40
C SER A 296 -2.59 -13.49 -16.76
N TYR A 297 -2.54 -13.46 -15.45
CA TYR A 297 -1.70 -14.34 -14.64
C TYR A 297 -2.47 -14.82 -13.41
N ARG A 298 -2.08 -16.00 -12.94
CA ARG A 298 -2.55 -16.60 -11.70
C ARG A 298 -1.39 -17.16 -10.91
N PHE A 299 -1.46 -17.03 -9.59
CA PHE A 299 -0.63 -17.81 -8.69
C PHE A 299 -1.39 -18.16 -7.40
N VAL A 300 -0.92 -19.17 -6.69
CA VAL A 300 -1.56 -19.65 -5.47
C VAL A 300 -0.56 -19.59 -4.33
N THR A 301 -0.99 -19.01 -3.21
CA THR A 301 -0.16 -18.89 -2.01
C THR A 301 -0.97 -19.07 -0.72
N ASN A 302 -0.30 -19.43 0.37
CA ASN A 302 -0.87 -19.46 1.72
C ASN A 302 -0.51 -18.20 2.54
N ASP A 303 0.18 -17.23 1.93
CA ASP A 303 0.67 -16.05 2.62
C ASP A 303 0.52 -14.80 1.74
N ALA A 304 -0.33 -13.86 2.17
CA ALA A 304 -0.55 -12.62 1.44
C ALA A 304 0.73 -11.76 1.30
N ARG A 305 1.75 -11.99 2.14
CA ARG A 305 3.04 -11.32 2.00
C ARG A 305 3.81 -11.79 0.76
N GLU A 306 3.60 -13.03 0.30
CA GLU A 306 4.14 -13.49 -0.99
C GLU A 306 3.47 -12.77 -2.17
N MET A 307 2.16 -12.53 -2.08
CA MET A 307 1.45 -11.71 -3.05
C MET A 307 2.06 -10.30 -3.13
N ALA A 308 2.26 -9.64 -1.99
CA ALA A 308 2.87 -8.31 -1.97
C ALA A 308 4.28 -8.31 -2.58
N ARG A 309 5.09 -9.32 -2.31
CA ARG A 309 6.44 -9.46 -2.92
C ARG A 309 6.40 -9.67 -4.42
N LEU A 310 5.46 -10.49 -4.92
CA LEU A 310 5.30 -10.65 -6.36
C LEU A 310 4.92 -9.33 -7.02
N PHE A 311 4.00 -8.58 -6.40
CA PHE A 311 3.59 -7.29 -6.93
C PHE A 311 4.73 -6.27 -6.90
N ASP A 312 5.57 -6.26 -5.85
CA ASP A 312 6.80 -5.46 -5.79
C ASP A 312 7.77 -5.79 -6.94
N VAL A 313 7.96 -7.08 -7.24
CA VAL A 313 8.80 -7.52 -8.37
C VAL A 313 8.22 -7.04 -9.70
N ILE A 314 6.91 -7.10 -9.89
CA ILE A 314 6.25 -6.61 -11.11
C ILE A 314 6.37 -5.09 -11.20
N GLU A 315 6.16 -4.35 -10.12
CA GLU A 315 6.36 -2.89 -10.07
C GLU A 315 7.82 -2.51 -10.40
N LEU A 316 8.81 -3.28 -9.93
CA LEU A 316 10.22 -3.09 -10.30
C LEU A 316 10.47 -3.18 -11.80
N ILE A 317 9.73 -4.02 -12.49
CA ILE A 317 9.82 -4.19 -13.95
C ILE A 317 9.21 -2.99 -14.68
N VAL A 318 8.07 -2.49 -14.20
CA VAL A 318 7.27 -1.48 -14.92
C VAL A 318 7.63 -0.03 -14.57
N LEU A 319 8.32 0.22 -13.45
CA LEU A 319 8.75 1.56 -13.03
C LEU A 319 10.18 1.93 -13.49
N ARG A 320 10.85 1.05 -14.22
CA ARG A 320 12.15 1.30 -14.85
C ARG A 320 12.00 1.69 -16.31
#